data_4e34404d603a67c1f82f394f2b00d4be
#
_entry.id   4e34404d603a67c1f82f394f2b00d4be
#
_cell.length_a   1.000
_cell.length_b   1.000
_cell.length_c   1.000
_cell.angle_alpha   90.00
_cell.angle_beta   90.00
_cell.angle_gamma   90.00
#
_symmetry.space_group_name_H-M   'P 1'
#
loop_
_entity.id
_entity.type
_entity.pdbx_description
1 polymer ?
#
loop_
_entity_poly.entity_id
_entity_poly.type
_entity_poly.pdbx_seq_one_letter_code
_entity_poly.pdbx_strand_id
1 'polypeptide(L)'
;VELGPLAAANSEIYMYTVGADNDARTVAGEPYTPTDLRTLQDWVIRPQLRTVPGVAEINATGGFVKQYHVTPHPERLLAYGLGFRDVVDALVRNNANVGAGYIERNGEQYLIRAPGQVVTLEDVRQIVIGNRGGVPVYVRDVADVILGEELRTGAATRNGEEVVLGTVFML
;
A
#
# COMPACT_ATOMS: atom_id res chain seq x y z
N VAL A 1 -9.32 16.59 0.95
CA VAL A 1 -10.75 16.30 1.17
C VAL A 1 -11.03 14.99 0.46
N GLU A 2 -11.17 13.90 1.20
CA GLU A 2 -11.69 12.65 0.65
C GLU A 2 -13.20 12.80 0.48
N LEU A 3 -13.69 12.54 -0.73
CA LEU A 3 -15.13 12.39 -0.98
C LEU A 3 -15.58 11.08 -0.34
N GLY A 4 -16.59 11.13 0.50
CA GLY A 4 -17.24 9.93 1.03
C GLY A 4 -17.87 9.09 -0.09
N PRO A 5 -18.34 7.87 0.22
CA PRO A 5 -18.91 6.96 -0.75
C PRO A 5 -20.10 7.59 -1.46
N LEU A 6 -20.16 7.41 -2.77
CA LEU A 6 -21.23 7.91 -3.64
C LEU A 6 -22.58 7.18 -3.45
N ALA A 7 -22.62 6.19 -2.57
CA ALA A 7 -23.78 5.34 -2.34
C ALA A 7 -24.65 5.85 -1.19
N ALA A 8 -25.96 5.85 -1.37
CA ALA A 8 -26.93 6.09 -0.31
C ALA A 8 -26.96 4.89 0.67
N ALA A 9 -27.41 5.10 1.91
CA ALA A 9 -27.48 4.07 2.96
C ALA A 9 -28.24 2.78 2.55
N ASN A 10 -29.10 2.85 1.54
CA ASN A 10 -29.89 1.73 1.02
C ASN A 10 -29.24 0.99 -0.16
N SER A 11 -28.02 1.32 -0.51
CA SER A 11 -27.29 0.70 -1.65
C SER A 11 -26.41 -0.48 -1.21
N GLU A 12 -26.41 -0.81 0.06
CA GLU A 12 -25.72 -1.96 0.63
C GLU A 12 -26.47 -3.23 0.23
N ILE A 13 -25.87 -4.02 -0.68
CA ILE A 13 -26.55 -5.18 -1.27
C ILE A 13 -26.02 -6.51 -0.77
N TYR A 14 -24.78 -6.53 -0.35
CA TYR A 14 -24.13 -7.77 0.05
C TYR A 14 -23.01 -7.55 1.04
N MET A 15 -22.95 -8.38 2.07
CA MET A 15 -21.85 -8.44 3.01
C MET A 15 -21.24 -9.84 3.02
N TYR A 16 -19.94 -9.91 3.14
CA TYR A 16 -19.19 -11.16 3.25
C TYR A 16 -18.02 -11.02 4.22
N THR A 17 -17.55 -12.14 4.72
CA THR A 17 -16.37 -12.17 5.61
C THR A 17 -15.24 -12.92 4.93
N VAL A 18 -14.03 -12.40 5.08
CA VAL A 18 -12.79 -13.07 4.72
C VAL A 18 -12.13 -13.54 5.99
N GLY A 19 -11.97 -14.84 6.10
CA GLY A 19 -11.32 -15.52 7.21
C GLY A 19 -10.48 -16.68 6.67
N ALA A 20 -9.63 -17.25 7.48
CA ALA A 20 -8.85 -18.44 7.14
C ALA A 20 -9.27 -19.59 8.06
N ASP A 21 -9.31 -20.80 7.52
CA ASP A 21 -9.48 -22.00 8.34
C ASP A 21 -8.22 -22.22 9.20
N ASN A 22 -8.37 -22.89 10.35
CA ASN A 22 -7.29 -23.07 11.33
C ASN A 22 -6.05 -23.79 10.78
N ASP A 23 -6.20 -24.61 9.76
CA ASP A 23 -5.16 -25.35 9.07
C ASP A 23 -4.65 -24.67 7.80
N ALA A 24 -5.29 -23.56 7.38
CA ALA A 24 -4.84 -22.79 6.23
C ALA A 24 -3.48 -22.14 6.48
N ARG A 25 -2.60 -22.19 5.48
CA ARG A 25 -1.25 -21.64 5.56
C ARG A 25 -0.98 -20.75 4.35
N THR A 26 -0.19 -19.71 4.58
CA THR A 26 0.36 -18.87 3.52
C THR A 26 1.37 -19.65 2.67
N VAL A 27 1.81 -19.07 1.55
CA VAL A 27 2.86 -19.66 0.70
C VAL A 27 4.16 -19.90 1.49
N ALA A 28 4.42 -19.10 2.53
CA ALA A 28 5.57 -19.25 3.43
C ALA A 28 5.37 -20.35 4.49
N GLY A 29 4.17 -20.99 4.55
CA GLY A 29 3.85 -22.02 5.55
C GLY A 29 3.34 -21.50 6.89
N GLU A 30 3.22 -20.17 7.04
CA GLU A 30 2.74 -19.52 8.25
C GLU A 30 1.21 -19.43 8.29
N PRO A 31 0.57 -19.34 9.46
CA PRO A 31 -0.86 -19.04 9.56
C PRO A 31 -1.19 -17.67 8.93
N TYR A 32 -2.39 -17.53 8.38
CA TYR A 32 -2.85 -16.23 7.91
C TYR A 32 -3.06 -15.25 9.07
N THR A 33 -2.48 -14.08 8.95
CA THR A 33 -2.67 -12.98 9.89
C THR A 33 -3.86 -12.10 9.47
N PRO A 34 -4.44 -11.27 10.37
CA PRO A 34 -5.43 -10.26 9.99
C PRO A 34 -4.94 -9.30 8.89
N THR A 35 -3.64 -9.03 8.83
CA THR A 35 -2.98 -8.23 7.78
C THR A 35 -3.00 -8.93 6.44
N ASP A 36 -2.78 -10.24 6.40
CA ASP A 36 -2.83 -11.04 5.17
C ASP A 36 -4.25 -11.09 4.63
N LEU A 37 -5.25 -11.32 5.50
CA LEU A 37 -6.66 -11.32 5.13
C LEU A 37 -7.10 -9.96 4.58
N ARG A 38 -6.65 -8.86 5.19
CA ARG A 38 -6.92 -7.52 4.70
C ARG A 38 -6.24 -7.26 3.36
N THR A 39 -5.02 -7.70 3.19
CA THR A 39 -4.29 -7.61 1.91
C THR A 39 -5.01 -8.37 0.81
N LEU A 40 -5.49 -9.59 1.09
CA LEU A 40 -6.28 -10.39 0.16
C LEU A 40 -7.59 -9.67 -0.24
N GLN A 41 -8.28 -9.09 0.74
CA GLN A 41 -9.49 -8.31 0.53
C GLN A 41 -9.23 -7.11 -0.39
N ASP A 42 -8.22 -6.31 -0.11
CA ASP A 42 -7.99 -5.04 -0.79
C ASP A 42 -7.38 -5.20 -2.18
N TRP A 43 -6.51 -6.21 -2.38
CA TRP A 43 -5.75 -6.36 -3.62
C TRP A 43 -6.21 -7.49 -4.54
N VAL A 44 -6.99 -8.44 -4.03
CA VAL A 44 -7.50 -9.56 -4.84
C VAL A 44 -9.02 -9.49 -4.97
N ILE A 45 -9.73 -9.51 -3.84
CA ILE A 45 -11.19 -9.62 -3.85
C ILE A 45 -11.84 -8.33 -4.35
N ARG A 46 -11.48 -7.17 -3.78
CA ARG A 46 -12.04 -5.87 -4.16
C ARG A 46 -11.89 -5.56 -5.65
N PRO A 47 -10.71 -5.70 -6.30
CA PRO A 47 -10.58 -5.44 -7.73
C PRO A 47 -11.46 -6.33 -8.58
N GLN A 48 -11.58 -7.62 -8.23
CA GLN A 48 -12.41 -8.57 -8.98
C GLN A 48 -13.90 -8.25 -8.86
N LEU A 49 -14.39 -7.99 -7.65
CA LEU A 49 -15.80 -7.64 -7.43
C LEU A 49 -16.18 -6.31 -8.07
N ARG A 50 -15.25 -5.35 -8.16
CA ARG A 50 -15.49 -4.08 -8.86
C ARG A 50 -15.70 -4.22 -10.37
N THR A 51 -15.35 -5.34 -10.96
CA THR A 51 -15.64 -5.61 -12.39
C THR A 51 -17.06 -6.09 -12.62
N VAL A 52 -17.81 -6.42 -11.57
CA VAL A 52 -19.20 -6.89 -11.68
C VAL A 52 -20.11 -5.67 -12.02
N PRO A 53 -20.91 -5.76 -13.10
CA PRO A 53 -21.81 -4.69 -13.46
C PRO A 53 -22.76 -4.31 -12.33
N GLY A 54 -22.92 -3.01 -12.05
CA GLY A 54 -23.78 -2.50 -10.98
C GLY A 54 -23.08 -2.32 -9.63
N VAL A 55 -21.90 -2.87 -9.42
CA VAL A 55 -21.12 -2.63 -8.20
C VAL A 55 -20.48 -1.24 -8.27
N ALA A 56 -20.86 -0.37 -7.32
CA ALA A 56 -20.32 0.98 -7.22
C ALA A 56 -19.02 1.01 -6.40
N GLU A 57 -19.06 0.41 -5.22
CA GLU A 57 -17.95 0.44 -4.27
C GLU A 57 -17.93 -0.82 -3.40
N ILE A 58 -16.76 -1.12 -2.86
CA ILE A 58 -16.58 -2.20 -1.89
C ILE A 58 -15.73 -1.67 -0.76
N ASN A 59 -16.31 -1.65 0.43
CA ASN A 59 -15.64 -1.24 1.66
C ASN A 59 -15.18 -2.45 2.46
N ALA A 60 -14.09 -2.28 3.20
CA ALA A 60 -13.55 -3.30 4.07
C ALA A 60 -13.42 -2.78 5.51
N THR A 61 -13.87 -3.59 6.47
CA THR A 61 -13.76 -3.32 7.91
C THR A 61 -13.03 -4.49 8.58
N GLY A 62 -12.12 -4.19 9.49
CA GLY A 62 -11.28 -5.18 10.17
C GLY A 62 -9.98 -5.49 9.44
N GLY A 63 -9.16 -6.30 10.08
CA GLY A 63 -7.78 -6.54 9.68
C GLY A 63 -6.90 -5.28 9.76
N PHE A 64 -5.64 -5.41 9.36
CA PHE A 64 -4.71 -4.29 9.33
C PHE A 64 -4.25 -4.02 7.90
N VAL A 65 -4.26 -2.75 7.50
CA VAL A 65 -3.69 -2.34 6.21
C VAL A 65 -2.17 -2.36 6.31
N LYS A 66 -1.56 -3.10 5.42
CA LYS A 66 -0.10 -3.23 5.33
C LYS A 66 0.52 -1.92 4.87
N GLN A 67 1.51 -1.43 5.61
CA GLN A 67 2.22 -0.18 5.32
C GLN A 67 3.72 -0.35 5.40
N TYR A 68 4.47 0.48 4.66
CA TYR A 68 5.89 0.69 4.87
C TYR A 68 6.09 1.82 5.87
N HIS A 69 6.66 1.51 7.03
CA HIS A 69 7.01 2.50 8.02
C HIS A 69 8.46 2.92 7.82
N VAL A 70 8.66 4.22 7.63
CA VAL A 70 9.98 4.85 7.59
C VAL A 70 10.10 5.71 8.83
N THR A 71 11.00 5.33 9.74
CA THR A 71 11.21 6.02 11.02
C THR A 71 12.57 6.71 11.01
N PRO A 72 12.64 8.02 10.71
CA PRO A 72 13.90 8.75 10.70
C PRO A 72 14.47 8.96 12.10
N HIS A 73 15.80 8.88 12.21
CA HIS A 73 16.56 9.16 13.41
C HIS A 73 17.02 10.62 13.38
N PRO A 74 16.53 11.50 14.29
CA PRO A 74 16.88 12.93 14.28
C PRO A 74 18.39 13.19 14.35
N GLU A 75 19.11 12.41 15.17
CA GLU A 75 20.56 12.53 15.33
C GLU A 75 21.33 12.23 14.04
N ARG A 76 20.90 11.21 13.30
CA ARG A 76 21.50 10.86 11.99
C ARG A 76 21.19 11.92 10.95
N LEU A 77 19.95 12.41 10.91
CA LEU A 77 19.57 13.51 10.01
C LEU A 77 20.44 14.74 10.23
N LEU A 78 20.60 15.16 11.48
CA LEU A 78 21.45 16.29 11.85
C LEU A 78 22.92 16.06 11.44
N ALA A 79 23.45 14.85 11.63
CA ALA A 79 24.82 14.52 11.24
C ALA A 79 25.06 14.67 9.73
N TYR A 80 24.04 14.44 8.91
CA TYR A 80 24.10 14.64 7.46
C TYR A 80 23.64 16.03 7.00
N GLY A 81 23.17 16.89 7.91
CA GLY A 81 22.63 18.22 7.58
C GLY A 81 21.28 18.17 6.86
N LEU A 82 20.51 17.10 7.10
CA LEU A 82 19.19 16.84 6.51
C LEU A 82 18.09 17.10 7.53
N GLY A 83 16.90 17.49 7.04
CA GLY A 83 15.69 17.61 7.82
C GLY A 83 14.69 16.49 7.53
N PHE A 84 13.67 16.38 8.37
CA PHE A 84 12.58 15.41 8.17
C PHE A 84 11.88 15.61 6.81
N ARG A 85 11.76 16.87 6.38
CA ARG A 85 11.13 17.21 5.10
C ARG A 85 11.89 16.65 3.90
N ASP A 86 13.22 16.60 3.96
CA ASP A 86 14.05 16.05 2.88
C ASP A 86 13.76 14.57 2.67
N VAL A 87 13.50 13.83 3.76
CA VAL A 87 13.09 12.42 3.70
C VAL A 87 11.73 12.29 3.04
N VAL A 88 10.73 13.07 3.46
CA VAL A 88 9.37 13.04 2.89
C VAL A 88 9.41 13.38 1.41
N ASP A 89 10.10 14.45 1.03
CA ASP A 89 10.20 14.89 -0.36
C ASP A 89 10.93 13.85 -1.24
N ALA A 90 11.92 13.16 -0.69
CA ALA A 90 12.61 12.08 -1.39
C ALA A 90 11.70 10.85 -1.61
N LEU A 91 10.96 10.45 -0.57
CA LEU A 91 10.00 9.33 -0.68
C LEU A 91 8.91 9.62 -1.70
N VAL A 92 8.32 10.81 -1.69
CA VAL A 92 7.28 11.22 -2.65
C VAL A 92 7.80 11.22 -4.08
N ARG A 93 9.00 11.77 -4.32
CA ARG A 93 9.60 11.83 -5.66
C ARG A 93 9.96 10.46 -6.22
N ASN A 94 10.35 9.52 -5.37
CA ASN A 94 10.77 8.18 -5.77
C ASN A 94 9.63 7.14 -5.72
N ASN A 95 8.40 7.54 -5.47
CA ASN A 95 7.24 6.66 -5.50
C ASN A 95 6.23 7.09 -6.58
N ALA A 96 6.70 7.52 -7.72
CA ALA A 96 5.88 7.96 -8.83
C ALA A 96 6.26 7.25 -10.13
N ASN A 97 5.27 6.76 -10.87
CA ASN A 97 5.48 6.30 -12.23
C ASN A 97 5.62 7.52 -13.16
N VAL A 98 6.74 7.63 -13.83
CA VAL A 98 6.98 8.69 -14.82
C VAL A 98 6.82 8.12 -16.22
N GLY A 99 5.87 8.68 -16.99
CA GLY A 99 5.79 8.43 -18.43
C GLY A 99 6.95 9.14 -19.12
N ALA A 100 7.89 8.39 -19.70
CA ALA A 100 9.07 8.92 -20.35
C ALA A 100 8.86 9.23 -21.86
N GLY A 101 7.61 9.23 -22.33
CA GLY A 101 7.28 9.47 -23.74
C GLY A 101 7.33 8.20 -24.61
N TYR A 102 7.59 8.36 -25.88
CA TYR A 102 7.69 7.25 -26.83
C TYR A 102 8.91 7.41 -27.73
N ILE A 103 9.44 6.29 -28.21
CA ILE A 103 10.44 6.25 -29.27
C ILE A 103 9.76 5.75 -30.54
N GLU A 104 9.95 6.49 -31.63
CA GLU A 104 9.50 6.07 -32.94
C GLU A 104 10.65 5.35 -33.68
N ARG A 105 10.41 4.10 -34.04
CA ARG A 105 11.40 3.29 -34.78
C ARG A 105 10.71 2.45 -35.83
N ASN A 106 11.13 2.59 -37.09
CA ASN A 106 10.59 1.85 -38.24
C ASN A 106 9.05 2.00 -38.42
N GLY A 107 8.46 3.16 -38.05
CA GLY A 107 7.03 3.39 -38.16
C GLY A 107 6.20 2.80 -37.00
N GLU A 108 6.84 2.23 -35.99
CA GLU A 108 6.21 1.75 -34.78
C GLU A 108 6.56 2.67 -33.60
N GLN A 109 5.58 2.92 -32.72
CA GLN A 109 5.75 3.71 -31.52
C GLN A 109 5.96 2.79 -30.30
N TYR A 110 7.10 2.89 -29.66
CA TYR A 110 7.44 2.20 -28.42
C TYR A 110 7.24 3.13 -27.24
N LEU A 111 6.23 2.84 -26.40
CA LEU A 111 5.98 3.59 -25.17
C LEU A 111 7.07 3.28 -24.13
N ILE A 112 7.80 4.31 -23.71
CA ILE A 112 8.78 4.19 -22.63
C ILE A 112 8.05 4.44 -21.30
N ARG A 113 8.11 3.46 -20.42
CA ARG A 113 7.66 3.60 -19.02
C ARG A 113 8.88 3.49 -18.11
N ALA A 114 9.06 4.45 -17.24
CA ALA A 114 9.96 4.35 -16.09
C ALA A 114 9.12 3.97 -14.86
N PRO A 115 9.03 2.67 -14.50
CA PRO A 115 8.38 2.26 -13.28
C PRO A 115 9.21 2.79 -12.11
N GLY A 116 8.70 3.79 -11.40
CA GLY A 116 9.34 4.41 -10.24
C GLY A 116 8.60 4.15 -8.94
N GLN A 117 7.60 3.25 -8.94
CA GLN A 117 6.93 2.85 -7.73
C GLN A 117 7.78 1.87 -6.92
N VAL A 118 7.85 2.15 -5.65
CA VAL A 118 8.47 1.26 -4.66
C VAL A 118 7.67 -0.04 -4.56
N VAL A 119 8.33 -1.16 -4.69
CA VAL A 119 7.74 -2.51 -4.61
C VAL A 119 8.20 -3.24 -3.35
N THR A 120 9.44 -3.05 -2.95
CA THR A 120 10.07 -3.76 -1.84
C THR A 120 10.56 -2.81 -0.74
N LEU A 121 10.80 -3.36 0.46
CA LEU A 121 11.46 -2.61 1.54
C LEU A 121 12.87 -2.14 1.13
N GLU A 122 13.55 -2.92 0.32
CA GLU A 122 14.90 -2.59 -0.12
C GLU A 122 14.88 -1.40 -1.11
N ASP A 123 13.88 -1.30 -1.95
CA ASP A 123 13.70 -0.13 -2.83
C ASP A 123 13.57 1.15 -2.00
N VAL A 124 12.79 1.10 -0.91
CA VAL A 124 12.67 2.25 0.02
C VAL A 124 14.01 2.59 0.66
N ARG A 125 14.75 1.59 1.11
CA ARG A 125 16.06 1.77 1.78
C ARG A 125 17.10 2.40 0.87
N GLN A 126 17.01 2.14 -0.44
CA GLN A 126 17.95 2.63 -1.45
C GLN A 126 17.57 4.00 -2.04
N ILE A 127 16.47 4.60 -1.64
CA ILE A 127 16.11 5.96 -2.05
C ILE A 127 17.18 6.93 -1.57
N VAL A 128 17.69 7.76 -2.49
CA VAL A 128 18.64 8.83 -2.19
C VAL A 128 17.88 10.05 -1.67
N ILE A 129 18.23 10.51 -0.46
CA ILE A 129 17.63 11.69 0.17
C ILE A 129 18.41 12.94 -0.19
N GLY A 130 19.74 12.85 -0.21
CA GLY A 130 20.63 13.97 -0.46
C GLY A 130 22.04 13.52 -0.83
N ASN A 131 22.95 14.50 -0.91
CA ASN A 131 24.35 14.27 -1.22
C ASN A 131 25.22 15.08 -0.25
N ARG A 132 26.25 14.45 0.32
CA ARG A 132 27.21 15.10 1.19
C ARG A 132 28.63 14.90 0.65
N GLY A 133 29.23 15.98 0.17
CA GLY A 133 30.62 15.92 -0.37
C GLY A 133 30.77 14.98 -1.57
N GLY A 134 29.76 14.83 -2.43
CA GLY A 134 29.77 13.91 -3.56
C GLY A 134 29.31 12.49 -3.24
N VAL A 135 29.03 12.17 -1.96
CA VAL A 135 28.55 10.85 -1.54
C VAL A 135 27.04 10.88 -1.35
N PRO A 136 26.26 10.01 -2.01
CA PRO A 136 24.81 9.94 -1.80
C PRO A 136 24.48 9.45 -0.38
N VAL A 137 23.46 10.04 0.23
CA VAL A 137 22.88 9.64 1.51
C VAL A 137 21.55 8.96 1.22
N TYR A 138 21.40 7.71 1.67
CA TYR A 138 20.22 6.88 1.45
C TYR A 138 19.28 6.93 2.66
N VAL A 139 18.02 6.52 2.44
CA VAL A 139 17.02 6.36 3.52
C VAL A 139 17.58 5.46 4.63
N ARG A 140 18.20 4.33 4.30
CA ARG A 140 18.79 3.39 5.27
C ARG A 140 19.86 4.01 6.18
N ASP A 141 20.51 5.08 5.75
CA ASP A 141 21.58 5.73 6.53
C ASP A 141 21.01 6.57 7.66
N VAL A 142 19.76 7.05 7.50
CA VAL A 142 19.13 8.00 8.43
C VAL A 142 17.81 7.52 9.02
N ALA A 143 17.24 6.41 8.53
CA ALA A 143 15.94 5.90 8.95
C ALA A 143 15.92 4.38 9.03
N ASP A 144 15.08 3.84 9.91
CA ASP A 144 14.68 2.44 9.88
C ASP A 144 13.49 2.27 8.95
N VAL A 145 13.54 1.22 8.12
CA VAL A 145 12.46 0.87 7.19
C VAL A 145 11.97 -0.52 7.52
N ILE A 146 10.73 -0.61 7.95
CA ILE A 146 10.08 -1.87 8.34
C ILE A 146 8.71 -2.00 7.67
N LEU A 147 8.23 -3.23 7.58
CA LEU A 147 6.85 -3.51 7.28
C LEU A 147 6.04 -3.31 8.55
N GLY A 148 5.04 -2.47 8.49
CA GLY A 148 4.17 -2.16 9.60
C GLY A 148 2.69 -2.25 9.20
N GLU A 149 1.86 -1.86 10.13
CA GLU A 149 0.40 -1.91 10.02
C GLU A 149 -0.18 -0.52 10.28
N GLU A 150 -1.21 -0.16 9.54
CA GLU A 150 -1.97 1.06 9.82
C GLU A 150 -2.72 0.91 11.15
N LEU A 151 -2.85 2.01 11.89
CA LEU A 151 -3.74 2.05 13.04
C LEU A 151 -5.16 1.74 12.57
N ARG A 152 -5.70 0.61 13.02
CA ARG A 152 -7.05 0.24 12.65
C ARG A 152 -8.08 1.09 13.41
N THR A 153 -9.13 1.45 12.71
CA THR A 153 -10.26 2.22 13.25
C THR A 153 -11.47 1.34 13.57
N GLY A 154 -11.41 0.06 13.19
CA GLY A 154 -12.50 -0.89 13.40
C GLY A 154 -12.04 -2.34 13.37
N ALA A 155 -12.88 -3.23 13.90
CA ALA A 155 -12.69 -4.67 13.87
C ALA A 155 -14.01 -5.35 13.50
N ALA A 156 -13.91 -6.50 12.84
CA ALA A 156 -15.04 -7.39 12.57
C ALA A 156 -14.74 -8.76 13.13
N THR A 157 -15.74 -9.39 13.74
CA THR A 157 -15.64 -10.75 14.28
C THR A 157 -16.77 -11.63 13.76
N ARG A 158 -16.48 -12.90 13.56
CA ARG A 158 -17.45 -13.94 13.26
C ARG A 158 -17.20 -15.14 14.16
N ASN A 159 -18.20 -15.52 14.95
CA ASN A 159 -18.11 -16.63 15.91
C ASN A 159 -16.95 -16.50 16.94
N GLY A 160 -16.60 -15.26 17.31
CA GLY A 160 -15.51 -14.98 18.25
C GLY A 160 -14.12 -14.89 17.62
N GLU A 161 -13.97 -15.13 16.33
CA GLU A 161 -12.72 -14.99 15.60
C GLU A 161 -12.68 -13.69 14.80
N GLU A 162 -11.49 -13.09 14.70
CA GLU A 162 -11.29 -11.87 13.92
C GLU A 162 -11.33 -12.19 12.42
N VAL A 163 -12.12 -11.42 11.68
CA VAL A 163 -12.28 -11.54 10.23
C VAL A 163 -12.23 -10.17 9.58
N VAL A 164 -12.08 -10.15 8.26
CA VAL A 164 -12.27 -8.93 7.46
C VAL A 164 -13.67 -8.96 6.87
N LEU A 165 -14.47 -7.96 7.16
CA LEU A 165 -15.81 -7.77 6.60
C LEU A 165 -15.71 -6.97 5.31
N GLY A 166 -16.21 -7.49 4.22
CA GLY A 166 -16.40 -6.78 2.97
C GLY A 166 -17.87 -6.39 2.79
N THR A 167 -18.12 -5.13 2.45
CA THR A 167 -19.47 -4.59 2.17
C THR A 167 -19.51 -4.09 0.74
N VAL A 168 -20.46 -4.60 -0.05
CA VAL A 168 -20.64 -4.26 -1.46
C VAL A 168 -21.80 -3.27 -1.60
N PHE A 169 -21.55 -2.18 -2.30
CA PHE A 169 -22.53 -1.14 -2.62
C PHE A 169 -22.87 -1.15 -4.10
N MET A 170 -24.13 -0.90 -4.42
CA MET A 170 -24.64 -0.76 -5.77
C MET A 170 -25.05 0.70 -6.06
N LEU A 171 -24.96 1.08 -7.33
CA LEU A 171 -25.49 2.36 -7.84
C LEU A 171 -27.03 2.35 -7.89
#